data_9e3c55a5dd10e17d5f31d3c85d123994
#
_entry.id   9e3c55a5dd10e17d5f31d3c85d123994
#
_cell.length_a   1.000
_cell.length_b   1.000
_cell.length_c   1.000
_cell.angle_alpha   90.00
_cell.angle_beta   90.00
_cell.angle_gamma   90.00
#
_symmetry.space_group_name_H-M   'P 1'
#
loop_
_entity.id
_entity.type
_entity.pdbx_description
1 polymer ?
#
loop_
_entity_poly.entity_id
_entity_poly.type
_entity_poly.pdbx_seq_one_letter_code
_entity_poly.pdbx_strand_id
1 'polypeptide(L)'
;SGRPSPTKAEHVIEDLGDKIDCIIDGGDAEIGLESTIVDFTEEIPTILRPGYYNKEMLEKVLGTVRVDPGILAEDSHVRPKAPGMRYKHYAPKADLTIIQGEMERVIPEINRLAAEQEKAGKKVGVICTDETREQYTTGDIKSIGLRAEDETIAHHLFAILRDFDEDGVEVIYSEAFDTPRMGQA
;
A
#
# COMPACT_ATOMS: atom_id res chain seq x y z
N SER A 1 3.17 -14.92 5.07
CA SER A 1 2.70 -13.68 5.68
C SER A 1 3.89 -12.74 5.86
N GLY A 2 3.68 -11.44 5.65
CA GLY A 2 4.76 -10.43 5.69
C GLY A 2 5.09 -9.82 4.31
N ARG A 3 4.71 -10.47 3.22
CA ARG A 3 4.79 -9.91 1.86
C ARG A 3 3.58 -9.02 1.56
N PRO A 4 3.64 -8.13 0.55
CA PRO A 4 2.48 -7.44 0.03
C PRO A 4 1.36 -8.43 -0.35
N SER A 5 0.11 -8.04 -0.14
CA SER A 5 -1.03 -8.94 -0.41
C SER A 5 -1.10 -9.37 -1.88
N PRO A 6 -1.49 -10.62 -2.15
CA PRO A 6 -1.67 -11.09 -3.53
C PRO A 6 -2.89 -10.40 -4.16
N THR A 7 -2.69 -9.81 -5.35
CA THR A 7 -3.73 -9.16 -6.14
C THR A 7 -3.93 -9.82 -7.51
N LYS A 8 -3.07 -10.79 -7.85
CA LYS A 8 -3.12 -11.59 -9.09
C LYS A 8 -2.98 -13.08 -8.76
N ALA A 9 -3.44 -13.95 -9.66
CA ALA A 9 -3.26 -15.39 -9.51
C ALA A 9 -1.78 -15.80 -9.43
N GLU A 10 -0.90 -15.12 -10.17
CA GLU A 10 0.56 -15.33 -10.14
C GLU A 10 1.12 -15.17 -8.72
N HIS A 11 0.69 -14.14 -7.97
CA HIS A 11 1.09 -13.93 -6.59
C HIS A 11 0.66 -15.08 -5.66
N VAL A 12 -0.49 -15.70 -5.93
CA VAL A 12 -0.96 -16.86 -5.17
C VAL A 12 -0.13 -18.10 -5.53
N ILE A 13 0.23 -18.26 -6.81
CA ILE A 13 1.11 -19.34 -7.28
C ILE A 13 2.48 -19.25 -6.59
N GLU A 14 3.06 -18.06 -6.50
CA GLU A 14 4.34 -17.83 -5.83
C GLU A 14 4.30 -18.14 -4.33
N ASP A 15 3.22 -17.72 -3.65
CA ASP A 15 3.12 -17.83 -2.21
C ASP A 15 2.69 -19.23 -1.75
N LEU A 16 1.91 -19.96 -2.55
CA LEU A 16 1.21 -21.19 -2.14
C LEU A 16 1.26 -22.32 -3.15
N GLY A 17 1.82 -22.14 -4.35
CA GLY A 17 1.75 -23.13 -5.42
C GLY A 17 2.33 -24.51 -5.08
N ASP A 18 3.25 -24.58 -4.11
CA ASP A 18 3.81 -25.80 -3.56
C ASP A 18 2.98 -26.42 -2.41
N LYS A 19 1.91 -25.78 -1.97
CA LYS A 19 1.11 -26.13 -0.77
C LYS A 19 -0.35 -26.44 -1.07
N ILE A 20 -0.83 -26.15 -2.29
CA ILE A 20 -2.21 -26.33 -2.70
C ILE A 20 -2.29 -27.01 -4.05
N ASP A 21 -3.33 -27.82 -4.24
CA ASP A 21 -3.48 -28.66 -5.44
C ASP A 21 -4.15 -27.94 -6.62
N CYS A 22 -4.85 -26.83 -6.35
CA CYS A 22 -5.59 -26.10 -7.40
C CYS A 22 -5.69 -24.61 -7.07
N ILE A 23 -5.55 -23.79 -8.10
CA ILE A 23 -5.77 -22.33 -8.06
C ILE A 23 -6.80 -22.01 -9.14
N ILE A 24 -7.85 -21.29 -8.76
CA ILE A 24 -8.83 -20.75 -9.70
C ILE A 24 -8.50 -19.28 -9.93
N ASP A 25 -8.12 -18.96 -11.17
CA ASP A 25 -7.86 -17.59 -11.58
C ASP A 25 -9.19 -16.88 -11.93
N GLY A 26 -9.57 -15.91 -11.13
CA GLY A 26 -10.75 -15.06 -11.34
C GLY A 26 -10.42 -13.69 -11.92
N GLY A 27 -9.18 -13.47 -12.35
CA GLY A 27 -8.65 -12.17 -12.76
C GLY A 27 -8.03 -11.38 -11.60
N ASP A 28 -7.53 -10.19 -11.92
CA ASP A 28 -6.91 -9.30 -10.95
C ASP A 28 -7.92 -8.78 -9.93
N ALA A 29 -7.49 -8.54 -8.69
CA ALA A 29 -8.33 -7.94 -7.67
C ALA A 29 -8.69 -6.50 -8.05
N GLU A 30 -9.99 -6.17 -8.09
CA GLU A 30 -10.45 -4.82 -8.44
C GLU A 30 -9.93 -3.77 -7.43
N ILE A 31 -9.88 -4.14 -6.15
CA ILE A 31 -9.37 -3.31 -5.06
C ILE A 31 -8.12 -4.00 -4.52
N GLY A 32 -6.96 -3.40 -4.74
CA GLY A 32 -5.68 -3.97 -4.37
C GLY A 32 -5.32 -3.83 -2.88
N LEU A 33 -6.20 -3.30 -2.04
CA LEU A 33 -6.01 -3.12 -0.60
C LEU A 33 -6.78 -4.17 0.21
N GLU A 34 -6.37 -4.33 1.47
CA GLU A 34 -7.07 -5.20 2.41
C GLU A 34 -8.50 -4.72 2.67
N SER A 35 -9.36 -5.70 3.00
CA SER A 35 -10.73 -5.42 3.39
C SER A 35 -10.81 -4.66 4.72
N THR A 36 -11.80 -3.79 4.86
CA THR A 36 -12.14 -3.16 6.12
C THR A 36 -12.59 -4.21 7.13
N ILE A 37 -12.06 -4.16 8.36
CA ILE A 37 -12.51 -5.01 9.48
C ILE A 37 -13.33 -4.16 10.43
N VAL A 38 -14.57 -4.58 10.66
CA VAL A 38 -15.49 -3.93 11.61
C VAL A 38 -15.86 -4.88 12.72
N ASP A 39 -15.70 -4.44 13.96
CA ASP A 39 -16.13 -5.14 15.17
C ASP A 39 -17.58 -4.74 15.50
N PHE A 40 -18.45 -5.73 15.58
CA PHE A 40 -19.86 -5.59 15.97
C PHE A 40 -20.16 -6.18 17.37
N THR A 41 -19.13 -6.50 18.14
CA THR A 41 -19.32 -7.11 19.48
C THR A 41 -19.72 -6.08 20.53
N GLU A 42 -19.53 -4.78 20.24
CA GLU A 42 -19.95 -3.68 21.10
C GLU A 42 -21.18 -2.96 20.51
N GLU A 43 -21.83 -2.13 21.31
CA GLU A 43 -23.07 -1.40 20.90
C GLU A 43 -22.82 -0.51 19.68
N ILE A 44 -21.64 0.09 19.58
CA ILE A 44 -21.25 0.95 18.46
C ILE A 44 -20.21 0.19 17.61
N PRO A 45 -20.53 -0.06 16.31
CA PRO A 45 -19.58 -0.69 15.39
C PRO A 45 -18.25 0.05 15.35
N THR A 46 -17.14 -0.67 15.44
CA THR A 46 -15.80 -0.10 15.52
C THR A 46 -14.91 -0.64 14.42
N ILE A 47 -14.32 0.25 13.61
CA ILE A 47 -13.35 -0.10 12.58
C ILE A 47 -12.04 -0.50 13.28
N LEU A 48 -11.60 -1.75 13.08
CA LEU A 48 -10.35 -2.30 13.58
C LEU A 48 -9.23 -2.27 12.54
N ARG A 49 -9.55 -2.23 11.27
CA ARG A 49 -8.62 -2.02 10.15
C ARG A 49 -9.33 -1.24 9.07
N PRO A 50 -8.80 -0.08 8.67
CA PRO A 50 -9.32 0.66 7.52
C PRO A 50 -9.05 -0.12 6.22
N GLY A 51 -9.90 0.07 5.24
CA GLY A 51 -9.83 -0.51 3.91
C GLY A 51 -10.73 0.28 2.97
N TYR A 52 -11.15 -0.31 1.86
CA TYR A 52 -11.99 0.35 0.86
C TYR A 52 -13.24 1.00 1.45
N TYR A 53 -13.95 0.27 2.34
CA TYR A 53 -15.11 0.84 3.03
C TYR A 53 -14.64 1.74 4.18
N ASN A 54 -14.66 3.05 3.93
CA ASN A 54 -14.29 4.05 4.92
C ASN A 54 -15.41 4.32 5.94
N LYS A 55 -15.09 5.14 6.95
CA LYS A 55 -16.01 5.47 8.05
C LYS A 55 -17.31 6.08 7.53
N GLU A 56 -17.23 7.06 6.62
CA GLU A 56 -18.39 7.77 6.10
C GLU A 56 -19.32 6.84 5.30
N MET A 57 -18.77 5.89 4.54
CA MET A 57 -19.55 4.89 3.81
C MET A 57 -20.29 3.96 4.77
N LEU A 58 -19.64 3.54 5.84
CA LEU A 58 -20.23 2.68 6.86
C LEU A 58 -21.28 3.43 7.68
N GLU A 59 -21.05 4.69 8.04
CA GLU A 59 -22.03 5.52 8.77
C GLU A 59 -23.35 5.74 8.03
N LYS A 60 -23.32 5.74 6.70
CA LYS A 60 -24.55 5.83 5.88
C LYS A 60 -25.49 4.64 6.07
N VAL A 61 -24.97 3.50 6.45
CA VAL A 61 -25.73 2.25 6.59
C VAL A 61 -25.93 1.88 8.06
N LEU A 62 -24.92 2.08 8.88
CA LEU A 62 -24.86 1.60 10.27
C LEU A 62 -25.16 2.71 11.30
N GLY A 63 -25.25 3.97 10.88
CA GLY A 63 -25.30 5.11 11.80
C GLY A 63 -23.90 5.40 12.35
N THR A 64 -23.80 5.66 13.66
CA THR A 64 -22.50 6.00 14.28
C THR A 64 -21.52 4.84 14.22
N VAL A 65 -20.32 5.12 13.70
CA VAL A 65 -19.19 4.17 13.64
C VAL A 65 -17.97 4.79 14.30
N ARG A 66 -17.26 4.02 15.11
CA ARG A 66 -15.98 4.41 15.72
C ARG A 66 -14.79 3.86 14.93
N VAL A 67 -13.65 4.50 15.11
CA VAL A 67 -12.34 3.97 14.68
C VAL A 67 -11.58 3.57 15.94
N ASP A 68 -10.97 2.38 15.94
CA ASP A 68 -10.20 1.91 17.10
C ASP A 68 -9.01 2.85 17.35
N PRO A 69 -8.85 3.34 18.60
CA PRO A 69 -7.74 4.23 18.94
C PRO A 69 -6.36 3.64 18.65
N GLY A 70 -6.23 2.31 18.63
CA GLY A 70 -5.00 1.63 18.29
C GLY A 70 -4.54 1.81 16.85
N ILE A 71 -5.43 2.28 15.95
CA ILE A 71 -5.07 2.64 14.57
C ILE A 71 -4.46 4.04 14.52
N LEU A 72 -4.90 4.94 15.40
CA LEU A 72 -4.55 6.36 15.37
C LEU A 72 -3.29 6.70 16.18
N ALA A 73 -2.79 5.79 16.99
CA ALA A 73 -1.67 6.03 17.89
C ALA A 73 -0.49 5.12 17.56
N GLU A 74 0.61 5.69 17.08
CA GLU A 74 1.89 5.00 16.82
C GLU A 74 2.47 4.31 18.08
N ASP A 75 2.10 4.77 19.28
CA ASP A 75 2.61 4.31 20.58
C ASP A 75 1.52 3.78 21.54
N SER A 76 0.45 3.16 21.03
CA SER A 76 -0.57 2.66 21.93
C SER A 76 -0.16 1.35 22.61
N HIS A 77 -0.12 1.36 23.96
CA HIS A 77 -0.09 0.14 24.79
C HIS A 77 -1.38 -0.69 24.70
N VAL A 78 -2.27 -0.35 23.76
CA VAL A 78 -3.55 -1.03 23.54
C VAL A 78 -3.29 -2.37 22.87
N ARG A 79 -3.85 -3.44 23.42
CA ARG A 79 -3.75 -4.77 22.82
C ARG A 79 -4.52 -4.81 21.50
N PRO A 80 -3.85 -5.12 20.38
CA PRO A 80 -4.51 -5.13 19.08
C PRO A 80 -5.61 -6.18 19.04
N LYS A 81 -6.79 -5.78 18.57
CA LYS A 81 -7.96 -6.65 18.41
C LYS A 81 -7.99 -7.38 17.05
N ALA A 82 -7.24 -6.86 16.05
CA ALA A 82 -7.23 -7.43 14.71
C ALA A 82 -5.82 -7.84 14.25
N PRO A 83 -5.71 -8.83 13.35
CA PRO A 83 -4.45 -9.15 12.67
C PRO A 83 -3.92 -7.94 11.88
N GLY A 84 -2.61 -7.74 11.87
CA GLY A 84 -1.97 -6.66 11.11
C GLY A 84 -1.71 -5.37 11.88
N MET A 85 -2.21 -5.23 13.11
CA MET A 85 -2.01 -4.00 13.91
C MET A 85 -0.66 -3.94 14.66
N ARG A 86 0.14 -5.01 14.71
CA ARG A 86 1.29 -5.11 15.63
C ARG A 86 2.64 -5.37 14.99
N TYR A 87 2.67 -5.83 13.76
CA TYR A 87 3.91 -6.23 13.09
C TYR A 87 4.00 -5.57 11.72
N LYS A 88 5.22 -5.42 11.19
CA LYS A 88 5.44 -5.02 9.81
C LYS A 88 4.77 -6.05 8.90
N HIS A 89 3.61 -5.71 8.38
CA HIS A 89 2.83 -6.52 7.45
C HIS A 89 2.80 -5.84 6.10
N TYR A 90 2.65 -6.63 5.03
CA TYR A 90 2.46 -6.13 3.66
C TYR A 90 3.59 -5.24 3.13
N ALA A 91 4.74 -5.29 3.78
CA ALA A 91 5.88 -4.47 3.41
C ALA A 91 6.75 -5.16 2.34
N PRO A 92 7.29 -4.40 1.39
CA PRO A 92 8.31 -4.90 0.47
C PRO A 92 9.59 -5.27 1.22
N LYS A 93 10.47 -6.02 0.56
CA LYS A 93 11.82 -6.31 1.07
C LYS A 93 12.70 -5.07 1.09
N ALA A 94 12.49 -4.19 0.11
CA ALA A 94 13.20 -2.94 -0.03
C ALA A 94 12.88 -1.94 1.09
N ASP A 95 13.81 -1.04 1.36
CA ASP A 95 13.57 0.12 2.22
C ASP A 95 12.75 1.16 1.46
N LEU A 96 11.48 1.37 1.88
CA LEU A 96 10.56 2.33 1.28
C LEU A 96 10.61 3.67 2.01
N THR A 97 10.84 4.74 1.27
CA THR A 97 10.79 6.12 1.77
C THR A 97 9.77 6.93 0.96
N ILE A 98 8.80 7.53 1.66
CA ILE A 98 7.80 8.42 1.06
C ILE A 98 8.27 9.86 1.21
N ILE A 99 8.30 10.61 0.10
CA ILE A 99 8.68 12.03 0.07
C ILE A 99 7.41 12.86 -0.08
N GLN A 100 7.17 13.73 0.89
CA GLN A 100 6.00 14.59 0.95
C GLN A 100 6.36 16.06 0.73
N GLY A 101 5.54 16.79 -0.01
CA GLY A 101 5.68 18.21 -0.28
C GLY A 101 5.13 18.62 -1.63
N GLU A 102 5.49 19.84 -2.07
CA GLU A 102 5.15 20.32 -3.41
C GLU A 102 5.93 19.55 -4.49
N MET A 103 5.28 19.17 -5.58
CA MET A 103 5.88 18.32 -6.61
C MET A 103 7.14 18.93 -7.24
N GLU A 104 7.22 20.25 -7.35
CA GLU A 104 8.40 20.98 -7.83
C GLU A 104 9.65 20.74 -6.96
N ARG A 105 9.48 20.29 -5.72
CA ARG A 105 10.56 19.92 -4.80
C ARG A 105 10.71 18.41 -4.64
N VAL A 106 9.58 17.68 -4.61
CA VAL A 106 9.55 16.22 -4.45
C VAL A 106 10.26 15.52 -5.59
N ILE A 107 9.95 15.89 -6.84
CA ILE A 107 10.51 15.24 -8.03
C ILE A 107 12.05 15.38 -8.11
N PRO A 108 12.63 16.59 -8.00
CA PRO A 108 14.08 16.73 -7.98
C PRO A 108 14.75 15.99 -6.82
N GLU A 109 14.12 15.97 -5.64
CA GLU A 109 14.67 15.28 -4.48
C GLU A 109 14.68 13.76 -4.65
N ILE A 110 13.59 13.16 -5.15
CA ILE A 110 13.56 11.74 -5.48
C ILE A 110 14.62 11.40 -6.53
N ASN A 111 14.74 12.18 -7.60
CA ASN A 111 15.77 11.98 -8.63
C ASN A 111 17.19 12.05 -8.04
N ARG A 112 17.45 13.01 -7.14
CA ARG A 112 18.73 13.14 -6.46
C ARG A 112 19.05 11.93 -5.59
N LEU A 113 18.11 11.52 -4.74
CA LEU A 113 18.25 10.37 -3.83
C LEU A 113 18.42 9.06 -4.61
N ALA A 114 17.62 8.86 -5.65
CA ALA A 114 17.70 7.69 -6.51
C ALA A 114 19.09 7.59 -7.18
N ALA A 115 19.59 8.69 -7.75
CA ALA A 115 20.91 8.73 -8.36
C ALA A 115 22.05 8.50 -7.36
N GLU A 116 21.91 8.94 -6.11
CA GLU A 116 22.89 8.65 -5.05
C GLU A 116 22.93 7.16 -4.70
N GLN A 117 21.79 6.50 -4.57
CA GLN A 117 21.73 5.07 -4.28
C GLN A 117 22.23 4.21 -5.44
N GLU A 118 21.91 4.57 -6.69
CA GLU A 118 22.47 3.86 -7.86
C GLU A 118 23.99 4.00 -7.94
N LYS A 119 24.55 5.18 -7.66
CA LYS A 119 26.02 5.37 -7.58
C LYS A 119 26.65 4.52 -6.47
N ALA A 120 25.89 4.22 -5.41
CA ALA A 120 26.29 3.32 -4.35
C ALA A 120 26.15 1.82 -4.73
N GLY A 121 25.69 1.53 -5.96
CA GLY A 121 25.52 0.18 -6.49
C GLY A 121 24.22 -0.51 -6.10
N LYS A 122 23.25 0.22 -5.54
CA LYS A 122 21.95 -0.34 -5.17
C LYS A 122 20.97 -0.28 -6.33
N LYS A 123 20.06 -1.23 -6.37
CA LYS A 123 18.95 -1.24 -7.30
C LYS A 123 17.80 -0.42 -6.71
N VAL A 124 17.37 0.61 -7.42
CA VAL A 124 16.40 1.62 -6.94
C VAL A 124 15.08 1.50 -7.69
N GLY A 125 13.97 1.57 -6.96
CA GLY A 125 12.61 1.72 -7.48
C GLY A 125 12.05 3.10 -7.20
N VAL A 126 11.21 3.60 -8.10
CA VAL A 126 10.47 4.85 -7.91
C VAL A 126 8.98 4.61 -8.15
N ILE A 127 8.15 4.97 -7.17
CA ILE A 127 6.69 4.97 -7.31
C ILE A 127 6.23 6.40 -7.55
N CYS A 128 5.54 6.61 -8.65
CA CYS A 128 5.04 7.92 -9.08
C CYS A 128 3.62 7.80 -9.62
N THR A 129 3.04 8.91 -10.07
CA THR A 129 1.77 8.90 -10.79
C THR A 129 2.00 9.03 -12.30
N ASP A 130 0.96 8.78 -13.09
CA ASP A 130 1.02 8.93 -14.55
C ASP A 130 1.42 10.35 -14.96
N GLU A 131 0.99 11.36 -14.19
CA GLU A 131 1.27 12.77 -14.44
C GLU A 131 2.74 13.15 -14.23
N THR A 132 3.44 12.40 -13.37
CA THR A 132 4.83 12.75 -12.98
C THR A 132 5.87 11.78 -13.55
N ARG A 133 5.45 10.64 -14.11
CA ARG A 133 6.31 9.55 -14.54
C ARG A 133 7.49 10.00 -15.42
N GLU A 134 7.21 10.83 -16.44
CA GLU A 134 8.22 11.31 -17.40
C GLU A 134 9.26 12.27 -16.77
N GLN A 135 9.05 12.70 -15.53
CA GLN A 135 9.95 13.62 -14.82
C GLN A 135 10.98 12.88 -13.97
N TYR A 136 10.84 11.57 -13.83
CA TYR A 136 11.82 10.72 -13.18
C TYR A 136 12.80 10.15 -14.21
N THR A 137 14.07 10.10 -13.85
CA THR A 137 15.15 9.76 -14.80
C THR A 137 16.04 8.62 -14.33
N THR A 138 15.83 8.13 -13.10
CA THR A 138 16.73 7.19 -12.45
C THR A 138 15.93 6.12 -11.71
N GLY A 139 16.34 4.88 -11.81
CA GLY A 139 15.71 3.73 -11.18
C GLY A 139 14.69 3.02 -12.06
N ASP A 140 14.07 1.98 -11.52
CA ASP A 140 12.90 1.31 -12.10
C ASP A 140 11.66 2.13 -11.73
N ILE A 141 11.08 2.84 -12.71
CA ILE A 141 10.01 3.82 -12.50
C ILE A 141 8.67 3.16 -12.80
N LYS A 142 7.83 3.00 -11.77
CA LYS A 142 6.49 2.42 -11.90
C LYS A 142 5.43 3.44 -11.52
N SER A 143 4.44 3.61 -12.41
CA SER A 143 3.28 4.45 -12.12
C SER A 143 2.23 3.66 -11.34
N ILE A 144 1.72 4.28 -10.29
CA ILE A 144 0.63 3.73 -9.47
C ILE A 144 -0.76 4.10 -10.01
N GLY A 145 -0.82 4.90 -11.08
CA GLY A 145 -2.04 5.39 -11.71
C GLY A 145 -2.19 6.90 -11.64
N LEU A 146 -3.42 7.37 -11.81
CA LEU A 146 -3.75 8.80 -11.79
C LEU A 146 -3.86 9.32 -10.36
N ARG A 147 -3.24 10.47 -10.08
CA ARG A 147 -3.22 11.10 -8.75
C ARG A 147 -4.62 11.41 -8.21
N ALA A 148 -5.56 11.75 -9.09
CA ALA A 148 -6.92 12.09 -8.72
C ALA A 148 -7.84 10.86 -8.51
N GLU A 149 -7.37 9.66 -8.82
CA GLU A 149 -8.16 8.42 -8.81
C GLU A 149 -7.64 7.46 -7.73
N ASP A 150 -8.12 7.62 -6.49
CA ASP A 150 -7.73 6.78 -5.34
C ASP A 150 -7.84 5.27 -5.62
N GLU A 151 -8.81 4.86 -6.46
CA GLU A 151 -9.06 3.47 -6.82
C GLU A 151 -7.92 2.88 -7.67
N THR A 152 -7.34 3.66 -8.58
CA THR A 152 -6.19 3.22 -9.39
C THR A 152 -4.94 3.05 -8.53
N ILE A 153 -4.73 3.98 -7.58
CA ILE A 153 -3.62 3.91 -6.61
C ILE A 153 -3.74 2.65 -5.76
N ALA A 154 -4.92 2.40 -5.20
CA ALA A 154 -5.17 1.21 -4.38
C ALA A 154 -5.01 -0.09 -5.16
N HIS A 155 -5.46 -0.12 -6.42
CA HIS A 155 -5.37 -1.29 -7.28
C HIS A 155 -3.92 -1.71 -7.57
N HIS A 156 -3.03 -0.75 -7.81
CA HIS A 156 -1.67 -1.04 -8.26
C HIS A 156 -0.63 -1.18 -7.14
N LEU A 157 -0.90 -0.66 -5.93
CA LEU A 157 0.11 -0.55 -4.88
C LEU A 157 0.82 -1.88 -4.57
N PHE A 158 0.08 -2.92 -4.24
CA PHE A 158 0.69 -4.19 -3.85
C PHE A 158 1.32 -4.94 -5.03
N ALA A 159 0.76 -4.79 -6.23
CA ALA A 159 1.37 -5.35 -7.44
C ALA A 159 2.76 -4.74 -7.68
N ILE A 160 2.87 -3.41 -7.64
CA ILE A 160 4.13 -2.69 -7.82
C ILE A 160 5.17 -3.08 -6.75
N LEU A 161 4.74 -3.20 -5.48
CA LEU A 161 5.67 -3.60 -4.41
C LEU A 161 6.17 -5.04 -4.60
N ARG A 162 5.34 -5.96 -5.11
CA ARG A 162 5.76 -7.32 -5.46
C ARG A 162 6.70 -7.34 -6.67
N ASP A 163 6.39 -6.57 -7.70
CA ASP A 163 7.26 -6.44 -8.88
C ASP A 163 8.66 -5.96 -8.47
N PHE A 164 8.74 -4.98 -7.57
CA PHE A 164 10.03 -4.52 -7.05
C PHE A 164 10.77 -5.60 -6.23
N ASP A 165 10.03 -6.41 -5.46
CA ASP A 165 10.62 -7.53 -4.73
C ASP A 165 11.19 -8.61 -5.67
N GLU A 166 10.52 -8.88 -6.80
CA GLU A 166 10.96 -9.82 -7.83
C GLU A 166 12.16 -9.29 -8.60
N ASP A 167 12.11 -8.00 -8.96
CA ASP A 167 13.19 -7.30 -9.63
C ASP A 167 14.42 -7.13 -8.73
N GLY A 168 14.34 -7.46 -7.43
CA GLY A 168 15.43 -7.35 -6.47
C GLY A 168 15.79 -5.90 -6.16
N VAL A 169 14.82 -5.01 -6.16
CA VAL A 169 14.97 -3.62 -5.72
C VAL A 169 15.32 -3.59 -4.23
N GLU A 170 16.28 -2.75 -3.85
CA GLU A 170 16.77 -2.63 -2.47
C GLU A 170 16.27 -1.36 -1.77
N VAL A 171 15.99 -0.32 -2.56
CA VAL A 171 15.52 0.99 -2.06
C VAL A 171 14.39 1.48 -2.95
N ILE A 172 13.29 1.91 -2.35
CA ILE A 172 12.14 2.48 -3.05
C ILE A 172 11.91 3.91 -2.57
N TYR A 173 11.77 4.83 -3.49
CA TYR A 173 11.29 6.18 -3.23
C TYR A 173 9.88 6.35 -3.81
N SER A 174 8.98 6.95 -3.04
CA SER A 174 7.60 7.18 -3.46
C SER A 174 7.22 8.64 -3.24
N GLU A 175 6.43 9.18 -4.14
CA GLU A 175 5.64 10.38 -3.86
C GLU A 175 4.64 10.08 -2.73
N ALA A 176 4.26 11.11 -1.97
CA ALA A 176 3.09 11.05 -1.10
C ALA A 176 1.82 11.22 -1.92
N PHE A 177 0.81 10.42 -1.62
CA PHE A 177 -0.49 10.48 -2.27
C PHE A 177 -1.53 10.95 -1.26
N ASP A 178 -2.20 12.08 -1.56
CA ASP A 178 -3.35 12.52 -0.80
C ASP A 178 -4.57 11.70 -1.23
N THR A 179 -4.83 10.63 -0.53
CA THR A 179 -5.96 9.73 -0.78
C THR A 179 -6.99 9.90 0.35
N PRO A 180 -7.85 10.94 0.29
CA PRO A 180 -8.73 11.31 1.42
C PRO A 180 -9.75 10.22 1.75
N ARG A 181 -10.08 9.35 0.79
CA ARG A 181 -11.03 8.23 1.00
C ARG A 181 -10.34 6.94 1.43
N MET A 182 -9.15 6.66 0.91
CA MET A 182 -8.43 5.39 1.12
C MET A 182 -7.06 5.57 1.77
N GLY A 183 -6.62 6.80 2.02
CA GLY A 183 -5.31 7.09 2.59
C GLY A 183 -5.08 6.60 4.02
N GLN A 184 -6.11 6.05 4.66
CA GLN A 184 -6.00 5.37 5.96
C GLN A 184 -5.93 3.84 5.82
N ALA A 185 -6.18 3.30 4.64
CA ALA A 185 -6.03 1.88 4.34
C ALA A 185 -4.60 1.59 3.91
#